data_408c7938d7b3daf94e252b33e0ff1af0
#
_entry.id   408c7938d7b3daf94e252b33e0ff1af0
#
_cell.length_a   1.000
_cell.length_b   1.000
_cell.length_c   1.000
_cell.angle_alpha   90.00
_cell.angle_beta   90.00
_cell.angle_gamma   90.00
#
_symmetry.space_group_name_H-M   'P 1'
#
loop_
_entity.id
_entity.type
_entity.pdbx_description
1 polymer ?
#
loop_
_entity_poly.entity_id
_entity_poly.type
_entity_poly.pdbx_seq_one_letter_code
_entity_poly.pdbx_strand_id
1 'polypeptide(L)'
;LHQHNVAVKVLTGDNQYVTHSVCKEVGLAGEKIITGNELQQLNQEELRKTVQAYNIFSKITPDQKVRIVNALTENGQTVGFLGDGINDAGAMRAADVGISVDTAVDVAKESADVILLRKDLMVLEKGILSGRRVFTNTMKYVKLTASSNFGNVFSVIPASIFLPFLPIAP
;
A
#
# COMPACT_ATOMS: atom_id res chain seq x y z
N LEU A 1 -11.34 7.26 -3.25
CA LEU A 1 -10.57 6.10 -2.79
C LEU A 1 -11.50 4.95 -2.39
N HIS A 2 -12.53 5.16 -1.56
CA HIS A 2 -13.50 4.12 -1.17
C HIS A 2 -14.18 3.44 -2.38
N GLN A 3 -14.56 4.22 -3.40
CA GLN A 3 -15.14 3.68 -4.66
C GLN A 3 -14.20 2.72 -5.41
N HIS A 4 -12.90 2.77 -5.10
CA HIS A 4 -11.86 1.94 -5.70
C HIS A 4 -11.33 0.84 -4.77
N ASN A 5 -12.09 0.48 -3.73
CA ASN A 5 -11.70 -0.50 -2.73
C ASN A 5 -10.36 -0.17 -2.03
N VAL A 6 -10.15 1.11 -1.72
CA VAL A 6 -9.04 1.58 -0.90
C VAL A 6 -9.59 2.11 0.41
N ALA A 7 -9.31 1.41 1.49
CA ALA A 7 -9.61 1.87 2.84
C ALA A 7 -8.65 3.01 3.22
N VAL A 8 -9.18 4.04 3.85
CA VAL A 8 -8.39 5.18 4.32
C VAL A 8 -8.32 5.15 5.84
N LYS A 9 -7.10 5.25 6.37
CA LYS A 9 -6.86 5.35 7.80
C LYS A 9 -6.09 6.63 8.11
N VAL A 10 -6.48 7.32 9.19
CA VAL A 10 -5.87 8.56 9.65
C VAL A 10 -5.01 8.28 10.87
N LEU A 11 -3.72 8.56 10.78
CA LEU A 11 -2.73 8.36 11.82
C LEU A 11 -2.11 9.72 12.18
N THR A 12 -2.50 10.30 13.33
CA THR A 12 -2.03 11.63 13.73
C THR A 12 -1.49 11.69 15.17
N GLY A 13 -0.49 12.54 15.39
CA GLY A 13 0.00 12.88 16.72
C GLY A 13 -0.92 13.87 17.47
N ASP A 14 -1.90 14.47 16.79
CA ASP A 14 -2.82 15.44 17.36
C ASP A 14 -3.74 14.83 18.43
N ASN A 15 -4.30 15.69 19.26
CA ASN A 15 -5.25 15.24 20.27
C ASN A 15 -6.59 14.84 19.64
N GLN A 16 -7.36 14.06 20.39
CA GLN A 16 -8.61 13.46 19.93
C GLN A 16 -9.66 14.51 19.50
N TYR A 17 -9.70 15.69 20.12
CA TYR A 17 -10.67 16.74 19.79
C TYR A 17 -10.36 17.36 18.43
N VAL A 18 -9.08 17.70 18.18
CA VAL A 18 -8.63 18.23 16.89
C VAL A 18 -8.85 17.20 15.80
N THR A 19 -8.46 15.95 16.04
CA THR A 19 -8.66 14.84 15.11
C THR A 19 -10.14 14.67 14.76
N HIS A 20 -11.03 14.69 15.75
CA HIS A 20 -12.46 14.57 15.52
C HIS A 20 -13.03 15.72 14.65
N SER A 21 -12.59 16.97 14.91
CA SER A 21 -13.03 18.13 14.11
C SER A 21 -12.59 18.01 12.66
N VAL A 22 -11.33 17.68 12.41
CA VAL A 22 -10.80 17.50 11.04
C VAL A 22 -11.48 16.33 10.33
N CYS A 23 -11.65 15.19 11.00
CA CYS A 23 -12.32 14.03 10.42
C CYS A 23 -13.77 14.32 10.04
N LYS A 24 -14.47 15.14 10.83
CA LYS A 24 -15.83 15.58 10.51
C LYS A 24 -15.88 16.42 9.24
N GLU A 25 -14.91 17.33 9.03
CA GLU A 25 -14.82 18.16 7.83
C GLU A 25 -14.54 17.36 6.56
N VAL A 26 -13.75 16.29 6.66
CA VAL A 26 -13.40 15.43 5.52
C VAL A 26 -14.37 14.25 5.30
N GLY A 27 -15.52 14.24 5.98
CA GLY A 27 -16.57 13.25 5.78
C GLY A 27 -16.35 11.90 6.48
N LEU A 28 -15.41 11.82 7.41
CA LEU A 28 -15.15 10.66 8.28
C LEU A 28 -15.90 10.81 9.64
N ALA A 29 -17.00 11.54 9.65
CA ALA A 29 -17.82 11.75 10.85
C ALA A 29 -18.43 10.43 11.33
N GLY A 30 -18.38 10.19 12.65
CA GLY A 30 -18.98 9.01 13.29
C GLY A 30 -18.08 7.77 13.34
N GLU A 31 -16.87 7.81 12.78
CA GLU A 31 -15.89 6.73 12.93
C GLU A 31 -15.30 6.71 14.35
N LYS A 32 -15.04 5.49 14.83
CA LYS A 32 -14.42 5.28 16.15
C LYS A 32 -12.96 5.72 16.12
N ILE A 33 -12.56 6.50 17.13
CA ILE A 33 -11.18 6.95 17.33
C ILE A 33 -10.56 6.11 18.43
N ILE A 34 -9.33 5.67 18.22
CA ILE A 34 -8.49 5.05 19.24
C ILE A 34 -7.26 5.92 19.50
N THR A 35 -6.84 6.00 20.76
CA THR A 35 -5.69 6.82 21.17
C THR A 35 -4.41 5.98 21.27
N GLY A 36 -3.25 6.65 21.19
CA GLY A 36 -1.95 6.00 21.38
C GLY A 36 -1.80 5.31 22.74
N ASN A 37 -2.41 5.87 23.80
CA ASN A 37 -2.38 5.26 25.13
C ASN A 37 -3.13 3.91 25.17
N GLU A 38 -4.29 3.84 24.50
CA GLU A 38 -5.06 2.60 24.38
C GLU A 38 -4.31 1.58 23.51
N LEU A 39 -3.67 2.01 22.42
CA LEU A 39 -2.83 1.15 21.57
C LEU A 39 -1.62 0.57 22.30
N GLN A 40 -1.05 1.31 23.25
CA GLN A 40 0.12 0.85 24.01
C GLN A 40 -0.18 -0.36 24.91
N GLN A 41 -1.43 -0.50 25.36
CA GLN A 41 -1.88 -1.58 26.21
C GLN A 41 -2.20 -2.87 25.46
N LEU A 42 -2.31 -2.80 24.12
CA LEU A 42 -2.68 -3.94 23.28
C LEU A 42 -1.48 -4.84 23.02
N ASN A 43 -1.70 -6.14 23.13
CA ASN A 43 -0.78 -7.15 22.60
C ASN A 43 -0.85 -7.20 21.06
N GLN A 44 0.05 -7.98 20.43
CA GLN A 44 0.16 -8.02 18.97
C GLN A 44 -1.13 -8.53 18.29
N GLU A 45 -1.77 -9.54 18.88
CA GLU A 45 -3.00 -10.10 18.31
C GLU A 45 -4.19 -9.13 18.42
N GLU A 46 -4.31 -8.45 19.55
CA GLU A 46 -5.33 -7.42 19.77
C GLU A 46 -5.10 -6.23 18.85
N LEU A 47 -3.84 -5.80 18.67
CA LEU A 47 -3.49 -4.74 17.74
C LEU A 47 -3.92 -5.09 16.30
N ARG A 48 -3.66 -6.32 15.84
CA ARG A 48 -4.06 -6.78 14.50
C ARG A 48 -5.57 -6.72 14.27
N LYS A 49 -6.37 -7.04 15.28
CA LYS A 49 -7.84 -6.92 15.24
C LYS A 49 -8.27 -5.45 15.27
N THR A 50 -7.61 -4.66 16.11
CA THR A 50 -7.92 -3.22 16.30
C THR A 50 -7.64 -2.41 15.02
N VAL A 51 -6.52 -2.65 14.35
CA VAL A 51 -6.19 -1.93 13.12
C VAL A 51 -7.15 -2.22 11.96
N GLN A 52 -7.88 -3.32 12.01
CA GLN A 52 -8.97 -3.60 11.06
C GLN A 52 -10.25 -2.86 11.41
N ALA A 53 -10.56 -2.76 12.70
CA ALA A 53 -11.82 -2.21 13.20
C ALA A 53 -11.86 -0.68 13.28
N TYR A 54 -10.69 -0.03 13.39
CA TYR A 54 -10.58 1.41 13.55
C TYR A 54 -9.92 2.05 12.32
N ASN A 55 -10.40 3.24 11.95
CA ASN A 55 -9.85 4.03 10.86
C ASN A 55 -9.17 5.32 11.31
N ILE A 56 -9.36 5.73 12.56
CA ILE A 56 -8.79 6.97 13.10
C ILE A 56 -7.98 6.65 14.36
N PHE A 57 -6.70 7.05 14.31
CA PHE A 57 -5.71 6.86 15.37
C PHE A 57 -5.16 8.23 15.78
N SER A 58 -5.39 8.66 17.03
CA SER A 58 -5.00 9.95 17.55
C SER A 58 -3.95 9.86 18.66
N LYS A 59 -3.19 10.93 18.90
CA LYS A 59 -2.10 10.97 19.88
C LYS A 59 -1.10 9.81 19.74
N ILE A 60 -0.78 9.42 18.51
CA ILE A 60 0.15 8.32 18.27
C ILE A 60 1.58 8.82 18.07
N THR A 61 2.52 8.05 18.60
CA THR A 61 3.96 8.27 18.44
C THR A 61 4.45 7.73 17.09
N PRO A 62 5.64 8.15 16.61
CA PRO A 62 6.24 7.58 15.41
C PRO A 62 6.37 6.05 15.44
N ASP A 63 6.79 5.48 16.57
CA ASP A 63 6.91 4.02 16.74
C ASP A 63 5.56 3.31 16.66
N GLN A 64 4.51 3.93 17.19
CA GLN A 64 3.16 3.39 17.09
C GLN A 64 2.63 3.43 15.64
N LYS A 65 3.01 4.44 14.84
CA LYS A 65 2.70 4.46 13.41
C LYS A 65 3.31 3.24 12.70
N VAL A 66 4.59 2.96 12.97
CA VAL A 66 5.27 1.75 12.44
C VAL A 66 4.56 0.48 12.87
N ARG A 67 4.18 0.34 14.16
CA ARG A 67 3.46 -0.83 14.66
C ARG A 67 2.11 -1.04 13.97
N ILE A 68 1.36 0.04 13.69
CA ILE A 68 0.08 -0.02 12.98
C ILE A 68 0.30 -0.48 11.53
N VAL A 69 1.28 0.08 10.83
CA VAL A 69 1.61 -0.30 9.45
C VAL A 69 1.99 -1.78 9.38
N ASN A 70 2.89 -2.23 10.23
CA ASN A 70 3.29 -3.66 10.30
C ASN A 70 2.10 -4.58 10.58
N ALA A 71 1.23 -4.21 11.53
CA ALA A 71 0.04 -5.00 11.84
C ALA A 71 -0.94 -5.11 10.66
N LEU A 72 -1.05 -4.06 9.83
CA LEU A 72 -1.85 -4.08 8.60
C LEU A 72 -1.23 -4.99 7.55
N THR A 73 0.08 -4.92 7.33
CA THR A 73 0.82 -5.79 6.40
C THR A 73 0.77 -7.25 6.84
N GLU A 74 0.94 -7.53 8.14
CA GLU A 74 0.78 -8.88 8.71
C GLU A 74 -0.64 -9.45 8.54
N ASN A 75 -1.65 -8.60 8.44
CA ASN A 75 -3.02 -8.98 8.08
C ASN A 75 -3.22 -9.25 6.58
N GLY A 76 -2.15 -9.23 5.77
CA GLY A 76 -2.20 -9.46 4.33
C GLY A 76 -2.73 -8.27 3.52
N GLN A 77 -2.72 -7.07 4.09
CA GLN A 77 -3.14 -5.86 3.39
C GLN A 77 -1.94 -5.19 2.72
N THR A 78 -2.12 -4.67 1.52
CA THR A 78 -1.13 -3.80 0.89
C THR A 78 -1.31 -2.38 1.40
N VAL A 79 -0.27 -1.85 2.03
CA VAL A 79 -0.31 -0.57 2.74
C VAL A 79 0.48 0.50 2.00
N GLY A 80 -0.19 1.59 1.60
CA GLY A 80 0.46 2.83 1.21
C GLY A 80 0.43 3.83 2.38
N PHE A 81 1.57 4.40 2.75
CA PHE A 81 1.65 5.39 3.81
C PHE A 81 2.02 6.76 3.23
N LEU A 82 1.14 7.75 3.43
CA LEU A 82 1.40 9.14 3.03
C LEU A 82 1.84 9.96 4.23
N GLY A 83 3.03 10.56 4.14
CA GLY A 83 3.59 11.41 5.18
C GLY A 83 4.41 12.56 4.63
N ASP A 84 4.53 13.67 5.40
CA ASP A 84 5.30 14.87 5.01
C ASP A 84 6.34 15.29 6.07
N GLY A 85 6.36 14.63 7.22
CA GLY A 85 7.22 14.95 8.36
C GLY A 85 8.30 13.91 8.65
N ILE A 86 9.29 14.31 9.45
CA ILE A 86 10.36 13.43 9.96
C ILE A 86 9.78 12.25 10.74
N ASN A 87 8.69 12.48 11.48
CA ASN A 87 8.02 11.47 12.31
C ASN A 87 7.32 10.38 11.49
N ASP A 88 7.20 10.55 10.18
CA ASP A 88 6.54 9.63 9.26
C ASP A 88 7.52 8.72 8.53
N ALA A 89 8.80 9.05 8.52
CA ALA A 89 9.84 8.34 7.77
C ALA A 89 9.90 6.85 8.11
N GLY A 90 9.80 6.49 9.40
CA GLY A 90 9.78 5.09 9.85
C GLY A 90 8.57 4.32 9.32
N ALA A 91 7.38 4.93 9.37
CA ALA A 91 6.14 4.31 8.91
C ALA A 91 6.11 4.20 7.36
N MET A 92 6.64 5.19 6.64
CA MET A 92 6.79 5.12 5.18
C MET A 92 7.68 3.95 4.75
N ARG A 93 8.83 3.74 5.43
CA ARG A 93 9.73 2.61 5.14
C ARG A 93 9.14 1.26 5.52
N ALA A 94 8.24 1.21 6.49
CA ALA A 94 7.56 -0.01 6.91
C ALA A 94 6.37 -0.39 6.01
N ALA A 95 5.86 0.55 5.24
CA ALA A 95 4.76 0.34 4.31
C ALA A 95 5.24 -0.33 3.02
N ASP A 96 4.32 -0.97 2.27
CA ASP A 96 4.61 -1.50 0.93
C ASP A 96 4.90 -0.39 -0.08
N VAL A 97 4.33 0.80 0.12
CA VAL A 97 4.60 2.01 -0.68
C VAL A 97 4.63 3.23 0.24
N GLY A 98 5.80 3.82 0.42
CA GLY A 98 5.99 5.11 1.07
C GLY A 98 5.68 6.25 0.09
N ILE A 99 4.84 7.20 0.50
CA ILE A 99 4.42 8.31 -0.35
C ILE A 99 4.71 9.62 0.39
N SER A 100 5.30 10.57 -0.30
CA SER A 100 5.51 11.91 0.23
C SER A 100 5.04 12.99 -0.75
N VAL A 101 5.13 14.23 -0.36
CA VAL A 101 4.78 15.38 -1.20
C VAL A 101 6.01 16.24 -1.47
N ASP A 102 6.02 16.99 -2.57
CA ASP A 102 7.16 17.84 -2.96
C ASP A 102 7.52 18.90 -1.89
N THR A 103 6.54 19.36 -1.13
CA THR A 103 6.72 20.32 -0.02
C THR A 103 7.16 19.69 1.31
N ALA A 104 7.33 18.36 1.36
CA ALA A 104 7.75 17.66 2.57
C ALA A 104 9.23 17.94 2.92
N VAL A 105 9.61 17.65 4.15
CA VAL A 105 11.00 17.69 4.59
C VAL A 105 11.85 16.63 3.88
N ASP A 106 13.15 16.91 3.70
CA ASP A 106 14.03 16.05 2.91
C ASP A 106 14.07 14.60 3.43
N VAL A 107 14.10 14.41 4.74
CA VAL A 107 14.07 13.05 5.36
C VAL A 107 12.82 12.27 4.98
N ALA A 108 11.66 12.93 4.86
CA ALA A 108 10.42 12.29 4.42
C ALA A 108 10.51 11.92 2.92
N LYS A 109 11.04 12.83 2.08
CA LYS A 109 11.23 12.54 0.64
C LYS A 109 12.19 11.40 0.40
N GLU A 110 13.32 11.33 1.13
CA GLU A 110 14.29 10.24 1.05
C GLU A 110 13.74 8.88 1.51
N SER A 111 12.69 8.91 2.33
CA SER A 111 12.04 7.70 2.86
C SER A 111 10.86 7.24 2.01
N ALA A 112 10.51 7.98 0.95
CA ALA A 112 9.36 7.71 0.11
C ALA A 112 9.77 7.04 -1.21
N ASP A 113 8.96 6.09 -1.67
CA ASP A 113 9.08 5.48 -3.00
C ASP A 113 8.47 6.37 -4.08
N VAL A 114 7.49 7.19 -3.71
CA VAL A 114 6.75 8.08 -4.61
C VAL A 114 6.64 9.47 -4.02
N ILE A 115 6.94 10.50 -4.80
CA ILE A 115 6.76 11.90 -4.42
C ILE A 115 5.64 12.51 -5.28
N LEU A 116 4.57 12.98 -4.62
CA LEU A 116 3.49 13.71 -5.27
C LEU A 116 3.93 15.17 -5.52
N LEU A 117 4.01 15.56 -6.77
CA LEU A 117 4.38 16.95 -7.16
C LEU A 117 3.30 17.98 -6.82
N ARG A 118 2.12 17.54 -6.46
CA ARG A 118 1.02 18.38 -5.96
C ARG A 118 0.44 17.75 -4.70
N LYS A 119 0.23 18.56 -3.67
CA LYS A 119 -0.43 18.13 -2.43
C LYS A 119 -1.95 18.01 -2.66
N ASP A 120 -2.33 17.01 -3.47
CA ASP A 120 -3.69 16.75 -3.88
C ASP A 120 -3.96 15.23 -3.89
N LEU A 121 -4.91 14.80 -3.08
CA LEU A 121 -5.33 13.40 -2.98
C LEU A 121 -5.95 12.86 -4.29
N MET A 122 -6.45 13.74 -5.17
CA MET A 122 -6.94 13.32 -6.49
C MET A 122 -5.79 12.84 -7.39
N VAL A 123 -4.58 13.38 -7.21
CA VAL A 123 -3.37 12.90 -7.91
C VAL A 123 -3.02 11.49 -7.44
N LEU A 124 -3.10 11.24 -6.12
CA LEU A 124 -2.89 9.91 -5.56
C LEU A 124 -3.90 8.90 -6.11
N GLU A 125 -5.19 9.26 -6.17
CA GLU A 125 -6.23 8.39 -6.72
C GLU A 125 -5.96 8.01 -8.18
N LYS A 126 -5.60 9.00 -9.02
CA LYS A 126 -5.21 8.75 -10.41
C LYS A 126 -3.98 7.85 -10.52
N GLY A 127 -3.01 8.04 -9.64
CA GLY A 127 -1.81 7.21 -9.54
C GLY A 127 -2.16 5.74 -9.25
N ILE A 128 -3.02 5.48 -8.29
CA ILE A 128 -3.49 4.13 -7.93
C ILE A 128 -4.20 3.47 -9.12
N LEU A 129 -5.11 4.17 -9.78
CA LEU A 129 -5.84 3.64 -10.94
C LEU A 129 -4.91 3.34 -12.12
N SER A 130 -3.94 4.23 -12.38
CA SER A 130 -2.94 4.03 -13.43
C SER A 130 -2.03 2.85 -13.12
N GLY A 131 -1.56 2.72 -11.88
CA GLY A 131 -0.75 1.59 -11.41
C GLY A 131 -1.47 0.25 -11.58
N ARG A 132 -2.75 0.17 -11.20
CA ARG A 132 -3.57 -1.03 -11.40
C ARG A 132 -3.73 -1.41 -12.88
N ARG A 133 -3.87 -0.41 -13.75
CA ARG A 133 -3.94 -0.64 -15.21
C ARG A 133 -2.62 -1.17 -15.77
N VAL A 134 -1.50 -0.57 -15.37
CA VAL A 134 -0.16 -1.01 -15.76
C VAL A 134 0.08 -2.44 -15.29
N PHE A 135 -0.19 -2.74 -14.02
CA PHE A 135 -0.05 -4.09 -13.47
C PHE A 135 -0.88 -5.11 -14.24
N THR A 136 -2.15 -4.80 -14.54
CA THR A 136 -3.03 -5.68 -15.33
C THR A 136 -2.46 -5.96 -16.72
N ASN A 137 -1.92 -4.95 -17.39
CA ASN A 137 -1.32 -5.11 -18.72
C ASN A 137 -0.03 -5.92 -18.66
N THR A 138 0.82 -5.67 -17.66
CA THR A 138 2.04 -6.44 -17.43
C THR A 138 1.73 -7.93 -17.18
N MET A 139 0.73 -8.22 -16.35
CA MET A 139 0.31 -9.59 -16.08
C MET A 139 -0.26 -10.29 -17.31
N LYS A 140 -0.98 -9.58 -18.18
CA LYS A 140 -1.41 -10.13 -19.48
C LYS A 140 -0.22 -10.48 -20.36
N TYR A 141 0.78 -9.59 -20.44
CA TYR A 141 1.99 -9.86 -21.23
C TYR A 141 2.78 -11.06 -20.70
N VAL A 142 2.99 -11.12 -19.37
CA VAL A 142 3.68 -12.27 -18.74
C VAL A 142 2.97 -13.59 -19.04
N LYS A 143 1.63 -13.62 -18.88
CA LYS A 143 0.84 -14.81 -19.18
C LYS A 143 0.92 -15.21 -20.66
N LEU A 144 0.87 -14.24 -21.58
CA LEU A 144 0.97 -14.50 -23.02
C LEU A 144 2.34 -15.08 -23.39
N THR A 145 3.41 -14.47 -22.88
CA THR A 145 4.80 -14.91 -23.15
C THR A 145 5.06 -16.30 -22.55
N ALA A 146 4.62 -16.55 -21.32
CA ALA A 146 4.73 -17.85 -20.68
C ALA A 146 3.96 -18.92 -21.48
N SER A 147 2.71 -18.64 -21.86
CA SER A 147 1.90 -19.56 -22.67
C SER A 147 2.55 -19.89 -24.02
N SER A 148 3.11 -18.88 -24.70
CA SER A 148 3.83 -19.10 -25.98
C SER A 148 5.06 -19.98 -25.80
N ASN A 149 5.88 -19.72 -24.76
CA ASN A 149 7.06 -20.53 -24.48
C ASN A 149 6.70 -21.96 -24.12
N PHE A 150 5.66 -22.19 -23.30
CA PHE A 150 5.16 -23.53 -23.02
C PHE A 150 4.65 -24.22 -24.29
N GLY A 151 3.91 -23.50 -25.15
CA GLY A 151 3.44 -24.03 -26.42
C GLY A 151 4.59 -24.51 -27.32
N ASN A 152 5.66 -23.72 -27.41
CA ASN A 152 6.86 -24.11 -28.17
C ASN A 152 7.51 -25.37 -27.59
N VAL A 153 7.73 -25.45 -26.28
CA VAL A 153 8.34 -26.62 -25.62
C VAL A 153 7.48 -27.86 -25.82
N PHE A 154 6.16 -27.77 -25.61
CA PHE A 154 5.24 -28.87 -25.79
C PHE A 154 5.09 -29.30 -27.28
N SER A 155 5.37 -28.43 -28.22
CA SER A 155 5.39 -28.78 -29.65
C SER A 155 6.67 -29.52 -30.05
N VAL A 156 7.81 -29.12 -29.48
CA VAL A 156 9.12 -29.70 -29.79
C VAL A 156 9.25 -31.12 -29.23
N ILE A 157 8.76 -31.39 -28.02
CA ILE A 157 8.90 -32.68 -27.37
C ILE A 157 8.24 -33.81 -28.20
N PRO A 158 6.95 -33.74 -28.58
CA PRO A 158 6.34 -34.77 -29.44
C PRO A 158 6.98 -34.81 -30.82
N ALA A 159 7.29 -33.67 -31.41
CA ALA A 159 7.94 -33.60 -32.71
C ALA A 159 9.29 -34.33 -32.72
N SER A 160 10.09 -34.20 -31.67
CA SER A 160 11.38 -34.90 -31.53
C SER A 160 11.23 -36.41 -31.36
N ILE A 161 10.08 -36.91 -30.89
CA ILE A 161 9.80 -38.35 -30.74
C ILE A 161 9.32 -38.96 -32.06
N PHE A 162 8.49 -38.24 -32.82
CA PHE A 162 7.81 -38.77 -33.99
C PHE A 162 8.48 -38.43 -35.33
N LEU A 163 9.33 -37.41 -35.38
CA LEU A 163 10.00 -36.96 -36.60
C LEU A 163 11.46 -37.44 -36.64
N PRO A 164 11.95 -37.89 -37.80
CA PRO A 164 13.34 -38.33 -37.98
C PRO A 164 14.36 -37.15 -38.13
N PHE A 165 13.91 -35.94 -37.96
CA PHE A 165 14.72 -34.71 -38.01
C PHE A 165 14.41 -33.77 -36.85
N LEU A 166 15.36 -32.89 -36.47
CA LEU A 166 15.13 -31.87 -35.46
C LEU A 166 14.16 -30.81 -36.01
N PRO A 167 13.01 -30.57 -35.33
CA PRO A 167 11.98 -29.66 -35.84
C PRO A 167 12.35 -28.16 -35.68
N ILE A 168 13.43 -27.87 -34.99
CA ILE A 168 14.00 -26.51 -34.86
C ILE A 168 15.48 -26.62 -35.23
N ALA A 169 15.82 -26.09 -36.39
CA ALA A 169 17.22 -25.80 -36.76
C ALA A 169 17.61 -24.40 -36.25
N PRO A 170 18.87 -24.18 -35.81
CA PRO A 170 19.36 -22.87 -35.42
C PRO A 170 19.33 -21.88 -36.60
#